data_126695f6840f4aaf7e111cb68285c711
#
_entry.id   126695f6840f4aaf7e111cb68285c711
#
_cell.length_a   1.000
_cell.length_b   1.000
_cell.length_c   1.000
_cell.angle_alpha   90.00
_cell.angle_beta   90.00
_cell.angle_gamma   90.00
#
_symmetry.space_group_name_H-M   'P 1'
#
loop_
_entity.id
_entity.type
_entity.pdbx_description
1 polymer ?
#
loop_
_entity_poly.entity_id
_entity_poly.type
_entity_poly.pdbx_seq_one_letter_code
_entity_poly.pdbx_strand_id
1 'polypeptide(L)'
;MQAPELTQHNVTLCMPFERSSAQRFQRAMQRMLDEQRYLHIHLTRQGDDIMICEDWQMPNKVHYYRMSDAEWEAAEPTFTKPFDIFNEACVHLSLVETDSKCYVVMENHHLFFDGISQRALWNAFEEALQGKPLYQQGDIAAEMTRQEIASYDSDAYRRAREYYLKKFEGLQVTDFCRDTDNPLGPAISSHPMVSATIIDEGCQRIGQTPTTVFYAAYALALAYMSGERRVAFYTFNHGRGDRRLTDHVYGHYLTSLPIIIDTDPGQTVTELLNQAHRELFCSMRYRIYPEYHLLREIGLDDGAEMGYNANNIPEYINIDGKLWNTYHIDPSLTGEHTSTYITRRESLYEVFTDCSSALYTQQQIDTLSEITGQMALRLVGNQEETISNIIFYKK
;
A
#
# COMPACT_ATOMS: atom_id res chain seq x y z
N MET A 1 0.60 16.88 -10.12
CA MET A 1 1.72 15.97 -10.44
C MET A 1 2.96 16.83 -10.58
N GLN A 2 3.90 16.70 -9.66
CA GLN A 2 5.07 17.58 -9.60
C GLN A 2 6.26 17.09 -10.45
N ALA A 3 6.29 15.79 -10.82
CA ALA A 3 7.41 15.21 -11.56
C ALA A 3 6.97 13.97 -12.38
N PRO A 4 6.49 14.17 -13.62
CA PRO A 4 6.03 13.09 -14.48
C PRO A 4 7.12 12.10 -14.91
N GLU A 5 8.38 12.47 -14.75
CA GLU A 5 9.56 11.64 -15.03
C GLU A 5 9.90 10.63 -13.93
N LEU A 6 9.18 10.64 -12.82
CA LEU A 6 9.44 9.75 -11.70
C LEU A 6 8.65 8.44 -11.80
N THR A 7 9.28 7.36 -11.37
CA THR A 7 8.69 6.01 -11.31
C THR A 7 8.17 5.63 -9.92
N GLN A 8 8.24 6.54 -8.94
CA GLN A 8 7.86 6.27 -7.55
C GLN A 8 6.40 5.80 -7.37
N HIS A 9 5.52 6.15 -8.32
CA HIS A 9 4.13 5.71 -8.32
C HIS A 9 3.86 4.53 -9.26
N ASN A 10 4.91 3.89 -9.78
CA ASN A 10 4.77 2.67 -10.55
C ASN A 10 4.84 1.45 -9.63
N VAL A 11 3.95 0.51 -9.85
CA VAL A 11 4.00 -0.80 -9.22
C VAL A 11 4.39 -1.81 -10.28
N THR A 12 5.58 -2.39 -10.14
CA THR A 12 6.13 -3.35 -11.10
C THR A 12 6.30 -4.70 -10.42
N LEU A 13 5.57 -5.70 -10.91
CA LEU A 13 5.63 -7.07 -10.44
C LEU A 13 6.27 -7.96 -11.48
N CYS A 14 7.19 -8.78 -11.04
CA CYS A 14 7.93 -9.72 -11.86
C CYS A 14 7.71 -11.16 -11.40
N MET A 15 7.56 -12.07 -12.35
CA MET A 15 7.45 -13.51 -12.10
C MET A 15 8.38 -14.28 -13.04
N PRO A 16 9.43 -14.96 -12.53
CA PRO A 16 10.27 -15.84 -13.33
C PRO A 16 9.58 -17.17 -13.60
N PHE A 17 9.78 -17.73 -14.79
CA PHE A 17 9.23 -19.02 -15.20
C PHE A 17 10.08 -19.72 -16.26
N GLU A 18 9.68 -20.94 -16.65
CA GLU A 18 10.40 -21.76 -17.62
C GLU A 18 10.19 -21.26 -19.05
N ARG A 19 11.25 -21.18 -19.86
CA ARG A 19 11.19 -20.72 -21.27
C ARG A 19 10.15 -21.44 -22.11
N SER A 20 9.91 -22.73 -21.83
CA SER A 20 8.90 -23.53 -22.55
C SER A 20 7.47 -22.95 -22.49
N SER A 21 7.19 -22.13 -21.49
CA SER A 21 5.88 -21.47 -21.29
C SER A 21 5.76 -20.11 -21.94
N ALA A 22 6.84 -19.53 -22.48
CA ALA A 22 6.88 -18.14 -22.97
C ALA A 22 5.74 -17.79 -23.94
N GLN A 23 5.56 -18.62 -24.98
CA GLN A 23 4.53 -18.37 -26.00
C GLN A 23 3.10 -18.49 -25.43
N ARG A 24 2.88 -19.40 -24.48
CA ARG A 24 1.58 -19.53 -23.79
C ARG A 24 1.30 -18.29 -22.95
N PHE A 25 2.29 -17.80 -22.22
CA PHE A 25 2.16 -16.63 -21.34
C PHE A 25 1.98 -15.34 -22.15
N GLN A 26 2.72 -15.18 -23.24
CA GLN A 26 2.53 -14.04 -24.14
C GLN A 26 1.09 -13.98 -24.69
N ARG A 27 0.55 -15.14 -25.11
CA ARG A 27 -0.85 -15.20 -25.60
C ARG A 27 -1.85 -14.88 -24.51
N ALA A 28 -1.63 -15.32 -23.27
CA ALA A 28 -2.52 -15.01 -22.16
C ALA A 28 -2.51 -13.52 -21.83
N MET A 29 -1.34 -12.89 -21.76
CA MET A 29 -1.23 -11.44 -21.55
C MET A 29 -1.86 -10.64 -22.69
N GLN A 30 -1.63 -11.05 -23.95
CA GLN A 30 -2.26 -10.37 -25.10
C GLN A 30 -3.78 -10.49 -25.03
N ARG A 31 -4.30 -11.66 -24.66
CA ARG A 31 -5.74 -11.86 -24.44
C ARG A 31 -6.30 -10.94 -23.35
N MET A 32 -5.58 -10.70 -22.26
CA MET A 32 -6.00 -9.73 -21.24
C MET A 32 -6.16 -8.33 -21.83
N LEU A 33 -5.18 -7.88 -22.63
CA LEU A 33 -5.25 -6.58 -23.29
C LEU A 33 -6.38 -6.52 -24.31
N ASP A 34 -6.61 -7.60 -25.08
CA ASP A 34 -7.64 -7.64 -26.13
C ASP A 34 -9.08 -7.69 -25.57
N GLU A 35 -9.27 -8.24 -24.35
CA GLU A 35 -10.60 -8.47 -23.80
C GLU A 35 -10.96 -7.52 -22.63
N GLN A 36 -10.01 -6.81 -22.01
CA GLN A 36 -10.26 -5.99 -20.83
C GLN A 36 -10.02 -4.50 -21.08
N ARG A 37 -11.09 -3.75 -21.25
CA ARG A 37 -11.09 -2.32 -21.58
C ARG A 37 -10.30 -1.46 -20.57
N TYR A 38 -10.35 -1.78 -19.27
CA TYR A 38 -9.64 -1.04 -18.24
C TYR A 38 -8.12 -1.06 -18.42
N LEU A 39 -7.55 -2.06 -19.11
CA LEU A 39 -6.11 -2.11 -19.39
C LEU A 39 -5.66 -1.10 -20.48
N HIS A 40 -6.58 -0.30 -21.00
CA HIS A 40 -6.32 0.83 -21.92
C HIS A 40 -6.61 2.17 -21.26
N ILE A 41 -6.53 2.23 -19.92
CA ILE A 41 -6.84 3.43 -19.13
C ILE A 41 -5.74 4.46 -19.25
N HIS A 42 -6.13 5.73 -19.38
CA HIS A 42 -5.25 6.90 -19.39
C HIS A 42 -6.01 8.14 -18.89
N LEU A 43 -5.31 9.26 -18.73
CA LEU A 43 -5.97 10.54 -18.48
C LEU A 43 -6.22 11.30 -19.79
N THR A 44 -7.27 12.09 -19.79
CA THR A 44 -7.57 13.08 -20.84
C THR A 44 -7.96 14.42 -20.23
N ARG A 45 -7.81 15.49 -20.99
CA ARG A 45 -8.26 16.83 -20.58
C ARG A 45 -9.55 17.18 -21.29
N GLN A 46 -10.51 17.66 -20.52
CA GLN A 46 -11.75 18.21 -21.05
C GLN A 46 -11.97 19.63 -20.46
N GLY A 47 -11.51 20.65 -21.17
CA GLY A 47 -11.40 21.99 -20.61
C GLY A 47 -10.37 22.04 -19.47
N ASP A 48 -10.78 22.51 -18.31
CA ASP A 48 -9.95 22.56 -17.10
C ASP A 48 -9.98 21.24 -16.29
N ASP A 49 -10.86 20.31 -16.64
CA ASP A 49 -11.02 19.03 -15.94
C ASP A 49 -10.05 17.98 -16.48
N ILE A 50 -9.59 17.11 -15.56
CA ILE A 50 -8.84 15.90 -15.87
C ILE A 50 -9.77 14.72 -15.66
N MET A 51 -9.95 13.93 -16.73
CA MET A 51 -10.85 12.80 -16.76
C MET A 51 -10.08 11.48 -16.92
N ILE A 52 -10.56 10.45 -16.24
CA ILE A 52 -10.10 9.08 -16.48
C ILE A 52 -10.85 8.54 -17.71
N CYS A 53 -10.11 8.06 -18.68
CA CYS A 53 -10.65 7.49 -19.91
C CYS A 53 -10.25 6.02 -20.06
N GLU A 54 -11.22 5.17 -20.33
CA GLU A 54 -11.03 3.78 -20.73
C GLU A 54 -11.27 3.70 -22.25
N ASP A 55 -10.20 3.67 -23.03
CA ASP A 55 -10.29 3.81 -24.50
C ASP A 55 -9.62 2.64 -25.23
N TRP A 56 -10.42 1.80 -25.89
CA TRP A 56 -9.92 0.73 -26.76
C TRP A 56 -9.02 1.22 -27.90
N GLN A 57 -9.09 2.48 -28.26
CA GLN A 57 -8.25 3.06 -29.32
C GLN A 57 -6.85 3.40 -28.79
N MET A 58 -6.68 3.50 -27.47
CA MET A 58 -5.35 3.67 -26.85
C MET A 58 -4.52 2.41 -27.12
N PRO A 59 -3.43 2.52 -27.88
CA PRO A 59 -2.61 1.35 -28.21
C PRO A 59 -2.03 0.72 -26.95
N ASN A 60 -2.28 -0.56 -26.77
CA ASN A 60 -1.62 -1.36 -25.74
C ASN A 60 -1.36 -2.77 -26.28
N LYS A 61 -0.16 -3.28 -26.10
CA LYS A 61 0.27 -4.59 -26.56
C LYS A 61 1.30 -5.17 -25.61
N VAL A 62 1.44 -6.48 -25.62
CA VAL A 62 2.51 -7.14 -24.87
C VAL A 62 3.87 -6.75 -25.46
N HIS A 63 4.73 -6.17 -24.61
CA HIS A 63 6.09 -5.89 -24.98
C HIS A 63 6.93 -7.16 -24.86
N TYR A 64 7.68 -7.46 -25.90
CA TYR A 64 8.56 -8.64 -25.92
C TYR A 64 10.02 -8.24 -26.01
N TYR A 65 10.79 -8.73 -25.07
CA TYR A 65 12.24 -8.50 -24.99
C TYR A 65 12.96 -9.83 -25.05
N ARG A 66 14.10 -9.82 -25.74
CA ARG A 66 15.02 -10.95 -25.76
C ARG A 66 16.42 -10.44 -25.46
N MET A 67 17.05 -11.05 -24.46
CA MET A 67 18.36 -10.64 -23.96
C MET A 67 19.06 -11.83 -23.29
N SER A 68 20.34 -11.71 -23.01
CA SER A 68 21.06 -12.68 -22.19
C SER A 68 20.67 -12.58 -20.72
N ASP A 69 20.99 -13.61 -19.91
CA ASP A 69 20.79 -13.56 -18.46
C ASP A 69 21.54 -12.37 -17.82
N ALA A 70 22.77 -12.09 -18.27
CA ALA A 70 23.55 -10.97 -17.76
C ALA A 70 22.97 -9.59 -18.15
N GLU A 71 22.40 -9.47 -19.34
CA GLU A 71 21.72 -8.24 -19.76
C GLU A 71 20.44 -8.01 -18.94
N TRP A 72 19.69 -9.06 -18.62
CA TRP A 72 18.52 -8.96 -17.74
C TRP A 72 18.92 -8.55 -16.31
N GLU A 73 19.89 -9.20 -15.73
CA GLU A 73 20.39 -8.88 -14.39
C GLU A 73 20.85 -7.42 -14.27
N ALA A 74 21.42 -6.88 -15.34
CA ALA A 74 21.82 -5.47 -15.40
C ALA A 74 20.64 -4.51 -15.65
N ALA A 75 19.62 -4.93 -16.41
CA ALA A 75 18.47 -4.09 -16.79
C ALA A 75 17.34 -4.10 -15.76
N GLU A 76 17.18 -5.21 -15.02
CA GLU A 76 16.05 -5.43 -14.10
C GLU A 76 15.85 -4.28 -13.08
N PRO A 77 16.88 -3.76 -12.40
CA PRO A 77 16.72 -2.68 -11.42
C PRO A 77 16.20 -1.37 -12.00
N THR A 78 16.31 -1.18 -13.32
CA THR A 78 15.88 0.02 -14.03
C THR A 78 14.85 -0.28 -15.13
N PHE A 79 14.20 -1.44 -15.02
CA PHE A 79 13.22 -1.88 -16.03
C PHE A 79 11.95 -1.03 -16.00
N THR A 80 11.57 -0.56 -14.82
CA THR A 80 10.46 0.37 -14.60
C THR A 80 10.72 1.71 -15.27
N LYS A 81 9.74 2.20 -16.05
CA LYS A 81 9.84 3.47 -16.78
C LYS A 81 8.70 4.41 -16.39
N PRO A 82 8.93 5.75 -16.42
CA PRO A 82 7.83 6.70 -16.23
C PRO A 82 6.71 6.49 -17.23
N PHE A 83 5.47 6.59 -16.77
CA PHE A 83 4.29 6.59 -17.64
C PHE A 83 3.96 7.99 -18.14
N ASP A 84 3.69 8.13 -19.44
CA ASP A 84 2.99 9.29 -19.98
C ASP A 84 1.48 9.08 -19.82
N ILE A 85 0.99 9.37 -18.62
CA ILE A 85 -0.38 9.07 -18.19
C ILE A 85 -1.48 9.72 -19.04
N PHE A 86 -1.13 10.64 -19.94
CA PHE A 86 -2.06 11.27 -20.89
C PHE A 86 -2.03 10.66 -22.29
N ASN A 87 -0.92 10.04 -22.70
CA ASN A 87 -0.72 9.63 -24.08
C ASN A 87 -0.45 8.13 -24.24
N GLU A 88 -0.40 7.38 -23.15
CA GLU A 88 -0.27 5.91 -23.19
C GLU A 88 -1.15 5.22 -22.16
N ALA A 89 -1.39 3.94 -22.36
CA ALA A 89 -2.09 3.11 -21.37
C ALA A 89 -1.25 2.98 -20.10
N CYS A 90 -1.88 3.16 -18.94
CA CYS A 90 -1.20 3.18 -17.64
C CYS A 90 -0.96 1.79 -17.04
N VAL A 91 -0.88 0.78 -17.88
CA VAL A 91 -0.46 -0.59 -17.57
C VAL A 91 0.36 -1.16 -18.72
N HIS A 92 1.51 -1.71 -18.44
CA HIS A 92 2.36 -2.40 -19.41
C HIS A 92 2.51 -3.86 -19.02
N LEU A 93 2.31 -4.75 -19.98
CA LEU A 93 2.55 -6.18 -19.85
C LEU A 93 3.77 -6.55 -20.69
N SER A 94 4.81 -7.06 -20.07
CA SER A 94 6.07 -7.39 -20.74
C SER A 94 6.43 -8.86 -20.54
N LEU A 95 6.95 -9.47 -21.60
CA LEU A 95 7.59 -10.77 -21.57
C LEU A 95 9.08 -10.60 -21.87
N VAL A 96 9.92 -10.97 -20.92
CA VAL A 96 11.37 -10.97 -21.09
C VAL A 96 11.86 -12.40 -21.22
N GLU A 97 12.43 -12.75 -22.37
CA GLU A 97 13.07 -14.06 -22.61
C GLU A 97 14.57 -13.93 -22.49
N THR A 98 15.16 -14.67 -21.54
CA THR A 98 16.62 -14.74 -21.37
C THR A 98 17.17 -16.08 -21.84
N ASP A 99 18.48 -16.31 -21.68
CA ASP A 99 19.09 -17.58 -22.08
C ASP A 99 18.57 -18.75 -21.27
N SER A 100 18.29 -18.56 -19.97
CA SER A 100 17.86 -19.62 -19.06
C SER A 100 16.38 -19.60 -18.67
N LYS A 101 15.74 -18.43 -18.63
CA LYS A 101 14.38 -18.22 -18.10
C LYS A 101 13.55 -17.30 -18.99
N CYS A 102 12.31 -17.13 -18.59
CA CYS A 102 11.45 -16.04 -19.00
C CYS A 102 10.88 -15.34 -17.78
N TYR A 103 10.48 -14.09 -17.98
CA TYR A 103 9.86 -13.26 -16.93
C TYR A 103 8.58 -12.64 -17.46
N VAL A 104 7.49 -12.76 -16.72
CA VAL A 104 6.31 -11.92 -16.87
C VAL A 104 6.51 -10.70 -16.00
N VAL A 105 6.46 -9.52 -16.60
CA VAL A 105 6.53 -8.25 -15.90
C VAL A 105 5.23 -7.50 -16.14
N MET A 106 4.54 -7.17 -15.04
CA MET A 106 3.32 -6.38 -15.04
C MET A 106 3.60 -5.06 -14.32
N GLU A 107 3.61 -3.99 -15.08
CA GLU A 107 3.85 -2.64 -14.59
C GLU A 107 2.58 -1.81 -14.74
N ASN A 108 2.24 -1.03 -13.72
CA ASN A 108 1.08 -0.14 -13.76
C ASN A 108 1.32 1.10 -12.89
N HIS A 109 0.62 2.18 -13.22
CA HIS A 109 0.68 3.40 -12.44
C HIS A 109 -0.32 3.37 -11.28
N HIS A 110 0.15 3.66 -10.06
CA HIS A 110 -0.62 3.56 -8.83
C HIS A 110 -1.85 4.50 -8.79
N LEU A 111 -1.89 5.55 -9.61
CA LEU A 111 -3.08 6.40 -9.77
C LEU A 111 -4.33 5.61 -10.20
N PHE A 112 -4.16 4.50 -10.93
CA PHE A 112 -5.25 3.70 -11.50
C PHE A 112 -5.38 2.31 -10.86
N PHE A 113 -4.36 1.85 -10.15
CA PHE A 113 -4.30 0.51 -9.59
C PHE A 113 -3.83 0.56 -8.15
N ASP A 114 -4.62 0.03 -7.23
CA ASP A 114 -4.22 -0.24 -5.85
C ASP A 114 -3.68 -1.68 -5.69
N GLY A 115 -3.21 -2.03 -4.49
CA GLY A 115 -2.68 -3.37 -4.21
C GLY A 115 -3.66 -4.51 -4.46
N ILE A 116 -4.98 -4.26 -4.35
CA ILE A 116 -6.01 -5.26 -4.69
C ILE A 116 -6.15 -5.43 -6.19
N SER A 117 -5.99 -4.36 -6.96
CA SER A 117 -5.96 -4.43 -8.41
C SER A 117 -4.83 -5.30 -8.95
N GLN A 118 -3.69 -5.36 -8.23
CA GLN A 118 -2.59 -6.28 -8.58
C GLN A 118 -3.04 -7.74 -8.50
N ARG A 119 -3.79 -8.10 -7.47
CA ARG A 119 -4.38 -9.44 -7.37
C ARG A 119 -5.35 -9.70 -8.51
N ALA A 120 -6.19 -8.73 -8.85
CA ALA A 120 -7.12 -8.86 -9.98
C ALA A 120 -6.39 -9.06 -11.33
N LEU A 121 -5.25 -8.39 -11.56
CA LEU A 121 -4.40 -8.61 -12.74
C LEU A 121 -3.87 -10.05 -12.80
N TRP A 122 -3.37 -10.58 -11.69
CA TRP A 122 -2.87 -11.95 -11.66
C TRP A 122 -3.99 -12.98 -11.79
N ASN A 123 -5.16 -12.75 -11.20
CA ASN A 123 -6.33 -13.61 -11.40
C ASN A 123 -6.76 -13.64 -12.87
N ALA A 124 -6.78 -12.49 -13.53
CA ALA A 124 -7.09 -12.40 -14.95
C ALA A 124 -6.05 -13.14 -15.81
N PHE A 125 -4.76 -13.05 -15.45
CA PHE A 125 -3.71 -13.80 -16.12
C PHE A 125 -3.87 -15.31 -15.95
N GLU A 126 -4.17 -15.80 -14.74
CA GLU A 126 -4.45 -17.20 -14.49
C GLU A 126 -5.68 -17.68 -15.27
N GLU A 127 -6.77 -16.91 -15.27
CA GLU A 127 -7.98 -17.22 -16.05
C GLU A 127 -7.69 -17.27 -17.55
N ALA A 128 -6.89 -16.33 -18.07
CA ALA A 128 -6.47 -16.30 -19.47
C ALA A 128 -5.65 -17.54 -19.84
N LEU A 129 -4.72 -17.97 -18.97
CA LEU A 129 -3.92 -19.18 -19.16
C LEU A 129 -4.76 -20.45 -19.18
N GLN A 130 -5.84 -20.49 -18.41
CA GLN A 130 -6.78 -21.62 -18.31
C GLN A 130 -7.86 -21.59 -19.42
N GLY A 131 -7.86 -20.57 -20.28
CA GLY A 131 -8.89 -20.40 -21.32
C GLY A 131 -10.28 -20.05 -20.74
N LYS A 132 -10.36 -19.62 -19.49
CA LYS A 132 -11.60 -19.18 -18.85
C LYS A 132 -12.06 -17.82 -19.38
N PRO A 133 -13.36 -17.51 -19.34
CA PRO A 133 -13.84 -16.15 -19.61
C PRO A 133 -13.20 -15.16 -18.63
N LEU A 134 -12.69 -14.03 -19.15
CA LEU A 134 -12.18 -12.96 -18.32
C LEU A 134 -13.34 -12.13 -17.76
N TYR A 135 -13.23 -11.73 -16.50
CA TYR A 135 -14.21 -10.87 -15.87
C TYR A 135 -14.29 -9.51 -16.59
N GLN A 136 -15.49 -9.11 -16.95
CA GLN A 136 -15.74 -7.82 -17.58
C GLN A 136 -16.22 -6.83 -16.53
N GLN A 137 -15.36 -5.90 -16.15
CA GLN A 137 -15.63 -4.89 -15.14
C GLN A 137 -16.76 -3.93 -15.53
N GLY A 138 -16.96 -3.65 -16.84
CA GLY A 138 -17.95 -2.69 -17.31
C GLY A 138 -17.68 -1.29 -16.74
N ASP A 139 -18.73 -0.60 -16.32
CA ASP A 139 -18.65 0.77 -15.80
C ASP A 139 -18.50 0.86 -14.27
N ILE A 140 -18.08 -0.22 -13.61
CA ILE A 140 -17.97 -0.27 -12.13
C ILE A 140 -17.08 0.85 -11.59
N ALA A 141 -15.93 1.13 -12.19
CA ALA A 141 -15.04 2.20 -11.75
C ALA A 141 -15.72 3.57 -11.81
N ALA A 142 -16.39 3.88 -12.92
CA ALA A 142 -17.13 5.12 -13.08
C ALA A 142 -18.33 5.23 -12.12
N GLU A 143 -18.99 4.12 -11.83
CA GLU A 143 -20.09 4.07 -10.87
C GLU A 143 -19.61 4.33 -9.44
N MET A 144 -18.52 3.70 -9.02
CA MET A 144 -17.92 3.94 -7.70
C MET A 144 -17.48 5.40 -7.53
N THR A 145 -16.85 6.00 -8.55
CA THR A 145 -16.48 7.42 -8.54
C THR A 145 -17.72 8.32 -8.43
N ARG A 146 -18.78 8.05 -9.18
CA ARG A 146 -20.04 8.82 -9.06
C ARG A 146 -20.68 8.71 -7.68
N GLN A 147 -20.66 7.52 -7.08
CA GLN A 147 -21.18 7.31 -5.72
C GLN A 147 -20.35 8.06 -4.67
N GLU A 148 -19.01 8.06 -4.83
CA GLU A 148 -18.13 8.83 -3.97
C GLU A 148 -18.45 10.32 -4.05
N ILE A 149 -18.46 10.91 -5.23
CA ILE A 149 -18.79 12.32 -5.45
C ILE A 149 -20.17 12.66 -4.88
N ALA A 150 -21.17 11.83 -5.15
CA ALA A 150 -22.53 12.04 -4.62
C ALA A 150 -22.60 11.97 -3.08
N SER A 151 -21.65 11.27 -2.46
CA SER A 151 -21.58 11.15 -1.01
C SER A 151 -21.15 12.45 -0.31
N TYR A 152 -20.48 13.37 -1.00
CA TYR A 152 -19.94 14.62 -0.43
C TYR A 152 -21.04 15.57 0.05
N ASP A 153 -22.25 15.48 -0.48
CA ASP A 153 -23.41 16.27 -0.02
C ASP A 153 -24.20 15.61 1.13
N SER A 154 -23.77 14.43 1.58
CA SER A 154 -24.50 13.67 2.59
C SER A 154 -24.28 14.18 4.02
N ASP A 155 -25.25 13.89 4.90
CA ASP A 155 -25.10 14.14 6.34
C ASP A 155 -23.97 13.30 6.96
N ALA A 156 -23.71 12.13 6.41
CA ALA A 156 -22.61 11.27 6.84
C ALA A 156 -21.26 11.93 6.58
N TYR A 157 -21.08 12.49 5.40
CA TYR A 157 -19.87 13.23 5.04
C TYR A 157 -19.68 14.47 5.94
N ARG A 158 -20.73 15.27 6.16
CA ARG A 158 -20.65 16.46 7.04
C ARG A 158 -20.25 16.08 8.48
N ARG A 159 -20.84 15.02 9.04
CA ARG A 159 -20.44 14.52 10.38
C ARG A 159 -19.02 14.01 10.44
N ALA A 160 -18.55 13.32 9.39
CA ALA A 160 -17.18 12.83 9.31
C ALA A 160 -16.17 13.99 9.22
N ARG A 161 -16.48 15.01 8.40
CA ARG A 161 -15.70 16.24 8.29
C ARG A 161 -15.59 16.95 9.65
N GLU A 162 -16.70 17.21 10.33
CA GLU A 162 -16.69 17.86 11.65
C GLU A 162 -15.87 17.06 12.68
N TYR A 163 -15.99 15.74 12.65
CA TYR A 163 -15.21 14.84 13.52
C TYR A 163 -13.70 15.02 13.31
N TYR A 164 -13.23 14.97 12.06
CA TYR A 164 -11.81 15.07 11.77
C TYR A 164 -11.28 16.49 11.99
N LEU A 165 -11.97 17.53 11.56
CA LEU A 165 -11.54 18.92 11.79
C LEU A 165 -11.34 19.20 13.28
N LYS A 166 -12.29 18.77 14.12
CA LYS A 166 -12.17 18.93 15.57
C LYS A 166 -11.01 18.13 16.14
N LYS A 167 -10.77 16.93 15.60
CA LYS A 167 -9.76 16.00 16.09
C LYS A 167 -8.34 16.46 15.78
N PHE A 168 -8.15 17.08 14.62
CA PHE A 168 -6.86 17.58 14.15
C PHE A 168 -6.62 19.06 14.47
N GLU A 169 -7.49 19.71 15.25
CA GLU A 169 -7.29 21.08 15.64
C GLU A 169 -5.95 21.25 16.36
N GLY A 170 -5.01 21.98 15.70
CA GLY A 170 -3.65 22.23 16.21
C GLY A 170 -2.71 21.02 16.20
N LEU A 171 -3.04 19.96 15.46
CA LEU A 171 -2.22 18.76 15.32
C LEU A 171 -1.75 18.60 13.87
N GLN A 172 -0.52 18.12 13.69
CA GLN A 172 0.03 17.64 12.42
C GLN A 172 0.21 16.12 12.45
N VAL A 173 0.44 15.51 11.31
CA VAL A 173 0.85 14.11 11.24
C VAL A 173 2.26 14.00 11.83
N THR A 174 2.46 13.02 12.70
CA THR A 174 3.75 12.83 13.37
C THR A 174 4.80 12.34 12.38
N ASP A 175 5.92 13.03 12.38
CA ASP A 175 7.08 12.66 11.58
C ASP A 175 8.38 12.93 12.35
N PHE A 176 9.48 12.38 11.87
CA PHE A 176 10.84 12.56 12.37
C PHE A 176 11.85 12.63 11.21
N CYS A 177 11.37 13.00 10.02
CA CYS A 177 12.17 13.15 8.82
C CYS A 177 13.19 14.29 8.95
N ARG A 178 14.16 14.27 8.05
CA ARG A 178 15.08 15.39 7.87
C ARG A 178 14.38 16.51 7.11
N ASP A 179 14.64 17.72 7.52
CA ASP A 179 14.26 18.91 6.74
C ASP A 179 15.10 18.95 5.45
N THR A 180 14.44 18.87 4.31
CA THR A 180 15.10 18.89 2.98
C THR A 180 14.15 19.43 1.91
N ASP A 181 14.72 20.24 1.00
CA ASP A 181 14.00 20.72 -0.19
C ASP A 181 13.82 19.63 -1.27
N ASN A 182 14.57 18.52 -1.16
CA ASN A 182 14.50 17.41 -2.10
C ASN A 182 14.30 16.07 -1.35
N PRO A 183 13.07 15.56 -1.25
CA PRO A 183 12.77 14.30 -0.57
C PRO A 183 13.18 13.06 -1.35
N LEU A 184 13.58 13.20 -2.64
CA LEU A 184 13.89 12.06 -3.51
C LEU A 184 15.23 11.44 -3.16
N GLY A 185 15.22 10.16 -2.86
CA GLY A 185 16.40 9.35 -2.60
C GLY A 185 16.15 7.87 -2.91
N PRO A 186 17.19 7.03 -2.92
CA PRO A 186 17.03 5.59 -2.96
C PRO A 186 16.11 5.10 -1.85
N ALA A 187 15.28 4.11 -2.15
CA ALA A 187 14.50 3.43 -1.13
C ALA A 187 15.41 2.68 -0.14
N ILE A 188 15.09 2.78 1.14
CA ILE A 188 15.71 2.00 2.22
C ILE A 188 14.64 1.28 3.00
N SER A 189 14.93 0.09 3.50
CA SER A 189 13.95 -0.74 4.20
C SER A 189 14.49 -1.44 5.43
N SER A 190 13.59 -1.88 6.31
CA SER A 190 13.85 -2.65 7.52
C SER A 190 12.81 -3.75 7.69
N HIS A 191 13.21 -4.95 8.16
CA HIS A 191 12.37 -6.15 8.17
C HIS A 191 12.48 -6.98 9.47
N PRO A 192 12.40 -6.41 10.68
CA PRO A 192 12.42 -7.21 11.89
C PRO A 192 11.21 -8.15 11.98
N MET A 193 11.45 -9.32 12.58
CA MET A 193 10.47 -10.37 12.77
C MET A 193 10.17 -10.57 14.24
N VAL A 194 8.90 -10.75 14.61
CA VAL A 194 8.47 -11.07 15.96
C VAL A 194 7.59 -12.31 16.01
N SER A 195 7.58 -13.02 17.15
CA SER A 195 6.83 -14.27 17.30
C SER A 195 5.33 -14.05 17.16
N ALA A 196 4.71 -14.68 16.16
CA ALA A 196 3.27 -14.64 15.99
C ALA A 196 2.54 -15.42 17.10
N THR A 197 3.10 -16.53 17.56
CA THR A 197 2.53 -17.30 18.66
C THR A 197 2.35 -16.45 19.93
N ILE A 198 3.38 -15.69 20.31
CA ILE A 198 3.30 -14.82 21.51
C ILE A 198 2.26 -13.72 21.32
N ILE A 199 2.21 -13.10 20.16
CA ILE A 199 1.24 -12.04 19.87
C ILE A 199 -0.18 -12.61 19.82
N ASP A 200 -0.42 -13.67 19.06
CA ASP A 200 -1.74 -14.24 18.86
C ASP A 200 -2.35 -14.79 20.17
N GLU A 201 -1.58 -15.58 20.93
CA GLU A 201 -1.99 -16.09 22.24
C GLU A 201 -2.19 -14.97 23.26
N GLY A 202 -1.30 -13.97 23.22
CA GLY A 202 -1.41 -12.79 24.06
C GLY A 202 -2.69 -11.99 23.75
N CYS A 203 -2.96 -11.72 22.49
CA CYS A 203 -4.18 -11.06 22.03
C CYS A 203 -5.44 -11.81 22.47
N GLN A 204 -5.46 -13.14 22.31
CA GLN A 204 -6.58 -13.96 22.75
C GLN A 204 -6.80 -13.83 24.27
N ARG A 205 -5.72 -13.87 25.06
CA ARG A 205 -5.79 -13.77 26.54
C ARG A 205 -6.36 -12.44 27.00
N ILE A 206 -6.00 -11.33 26.33
CA ILE A 206 -6.42 -9.97 26.71
C ILE A 206 -7.67 -9.48 25.99
N GLY A 207 -8.25 -10.28 25.09
CA GLY A 207 -9.45 -9.91 24.33
C GLY A 207 -9.24 -8.80 23.30
N GLN A 208 -8.02 -8.68 22.76
CA GLN A 208 -7.66 -7.69 21.74
C GLN A 208 -7.32 -8.37 20.40
N THR A 209 -7.24 -7.58 19.33
CA THR A 209 -6.79 -8.08 18.03
C THR A 209 -5.31 -7.75 17.80
N PRO A 210 -4.57 -8.56 17.04
CA PRO A 210 -3.20 -8.19 16.63
C PRO A 210 -3.14 -6.82 15.97
N THR A 211 -4.13 -6.46 15.15
CA THR A 211 -4.26 -5.12 14.57
C THR A 211 -4.20 -4.04 15.64
N THR A 212 -5.06 -4.10 16.65
CA THR A 212 -5.09 -3.12 17.76
C THR A 212 -3.75 -3.02 18.46
N VAL A 213 -3.11 -4.18 18.73
CA VAL A 213 -1.81 -4.23 19.42
C VAL A 213 -0.71 -3.58 18.59
N PHE A 214 -0.63 -3.87 17.29
CA PHE A 214 0.39 -3.26 16.43
C PHE A 214 0.18 -1.77 16.22
N TYR A 215 -1.06 -1.28 16.15
CA TYR A 215 -1.31 0.17 16.06
C TYR A 215 -0.92 0.91 17.34
N ALA A 216 -1.19 0.34 18.49
CA ALA A 216 -0.70 0.87 19.76
C ALA A 216 0.84 0.83 19.84
N ALA A 217 1.46 -0.26 19.39
CA ALA A 217 2.91 -0.43 19.36
C ALA A 217 3.59 0.59 18.44
N TYR A 218 3.02 0.81 17.25
CA TYR A 218 3.51 1.79 16.29
C TYR A 218 3.39 3.22 16.83
N ALA A 219 2.27 3.56 17.47
CA ALA A 219 2.11 4.84 18.14
C ALA A 219 3.19 5.08 19.21
N LEU A 220 3.51 4.05 20.00
CA LEU A 220 4.60 4.13 20.97
C LEU A 220 5.98 4.31 20.30
N ALA A 221 6.20 3.63 19.17
CA ALA A 221 7.44 3.77 18.40
C ALA A 221 7.58 5.19 17.81
N LEU A 222 6.51 5.73 17.22
CA LEU A 222 6.49 7.12 16.74
C LEU A 222 6.71 8.12 17.85
N ALA A 223 6.07 7.94 19.01
CA ALA A 223 6.29 8.79 20.19
C ALA A 223 7.74 8.75 20.66
N TYR A 224 8.39 7.59 20.62
CA TYR A 224 9.81 7.46 20.93
C TYR A 224 10.70 8.18 19.90
N MET A 225 10.38 8.07 18.61
CA MET A 225 11.18 8.66 17.53
C MET A 225 11.06 10.19 17.48
N SER A 226 9.83 10.72 17.58
CA SER A 226 9.51 12.15 17.48
C SER A 226 9.66 12.91 18.80
N GLY A 227 9.50 12.22 19.94
CA GLY A 227 9.39 12.86 21.27
C GLY A 227 7.99 13.40 21.58
N GLU A 228 7.04 13.25 20.67
CA GLU A 228 5.65 13.66 20.85
C GLU A 228 4.88 12.66 21.71
N ARG A 229 3.94 13.15 22.53
CA ARG A 229 3.07 12.27 23.33
C ARG A 229 1.75 11.96 22.64
N ARG A 230 1.30 12.84 21.78
CA ARG A 230 0.11 12.66 21.00
C ARG A 230 0.53 12.50 19.55
N VAL A 231 0.47 11.29 19.05
CA VAL A 231 0.93 10.94 17.71
C VAL A 231 -0.23 10.76 16.75
N ALA A 232 -0.04 11.23 15.54
CA ALA A 232 -0.96 11.05 14.44
C ALA A 232 -0.24 10.40 13.25
N PHE A 233 -0.87 9.41 12.65
CA PHE A 233 -0.36 8.72 11.47
C PHE A 233 -1.54 8.22 10.61
N TYR A 234 -1.26 7.78 9.40
CA TYR A 234 -2.29 7.25 8.51
C TYR A 234 -2.36 5.72 8.54
N THR A 235 -3.54 5.20 8.26
CA THR A 235 -3.75 3.78 7.95
C THR A 235 -4.56 3.63 6.68
N PHE A 236 -4.60 2.43 6.12
CA PHE A 236 -5.23 2.16 4.85
C PHE A 236 -6.57 1.47 4.97
N ASN A 237 -7.51 1.87 4.12
CA ASN A 237 -8.74 1.15 3.85
C ASN A 237 -8.87 0.90 2.36
N HIS A 238 -9.06 -0.36 1.98
CA HIS A 238 -9.11 -0.74 0.57
C HIS A 238 -10.41 -0.30 -0.18
N GLY A 239 -11.38 0.32 0.51
CA GLY A 239 -12.59 0.87 -0.09
C GLY A 239 -13.58 -0.12 -0.73
N ARG A 240 -13.25 -1.41 -0.79
CA ARG A 240 -14.03 -2.44 -1.49
C ARG A 240 -14.86 -3.25 -0.51
N GLY A 241 -16.18 -3.06 -0.53
CA GLY A 241 -17.09 -3.74 0.40
C GLY A 241 -17.56 -5.14 -0.03
N ASP A 242 -17.35 -5.52 -1.30
CA ASP A 242 -17.81 -6.79 -1.89
C ASP A 242 -16.60 -7.61 -2.35
N ARG A 243 -16.62 -8.92 -2.06
CA ARG A 243 -15.55 -9.84 -2.48
C ARG A 243 -15.34 -9.86 -4.00
N ARG A 244 -16.40 -9.70 -4.79
CA ARG A 244 -16.28 -9.62 -6.25
C ARG A 244 -15.44 -8.44 -6.69
N LEU A 245 -15.53 -7.32 -5.96
CA LEU A 245 -14.71 -6.13 -6.21
C LEU A 245 -13.24 -6.36 -5.85
N THR A 246 -12.94 -7.26 -4.93
CA THR A 246 -11.56 -7.56 -4.52
C THR A 246 -10.85 -8.52 -5.46
N ASP A 247 -11.56 -9.42 -6.12
CA ASP A 247 -10.93 -10.50 -6.87
C ASP A 247 -10.77 -10.18 -8.37
N HIS A 248 -11.54 -9.23 -8.91
CA HIS A 248 -11.63 -9.05 -10.36
C HIS A 248 -11.67 -7.59 -10.85
N VAL A 249 -11.87 -6.61 -9.95
CA VAL A 249 -12.07 -5.22 -10.36
C VAL A 249 -10.79 -4.41 -10.21
N TYR A 250 -10.41 -3.73 -11.27
CA TYR A 250 -9.32 -2.76 -11.29
C TYR A 250 -9.82 -1.39 -10.83
N GLY A 251 -8.97 -0.64 -10.19
CA GLY A 251 -9.21 0.72 -9.74
C GLY A 251 -8.36 1.09 -8.54
N HIS A 252 -8.19 2.37 -8.30
CA HIS A 252 -7.61 2.89 -7.07
C HIS A 252 -8.75 3.28 -6.11
N TYR A 253 -9.05 2.42 -5.15
CA TYR A 253 -10.09 2.63 -4.14
C TYR A 253 -9.51 2.69 -2.72
N LEU A 254 -8.19 2.59 -2.61
CA LEU A 254 -7.50 2.77 -1.35
C LEU A 254 -7.72 4.18 -0.84
N THR A 255 -8.06 4.31 0.44
CA THR A 255 -8.14 5.58 1.16
C THR A 255 -7.27 5.51 2.40
N SER A 256 -6.54 6.57 2.68
CA SER A 256 -5.83 6.73 3.93
C SER A 256 -6.79 7.27 5.00
N LEU A 257 -6.68 6.75 6.19
CA LEU A 257 -7.52 7.09 7.32
C LEU A 257 -6.64 7.55 8.49
N PRO A 258 -6.87 8.76 9.02
CA PRO A 258 -6.05 9.26 10.12
C PRO A 258 -6.35 8.54 11.44
N ILE A 259 -5.28 8.19 12.15
CA ILE A 259 -5.28 7.59 13.49
C ILE A 259 -4.56 8.54 14.44
N ILE A 260 -5.14 8.84 15.60
CA ILE A 260 -4.50 9.65 16.63
C ILE A 260 -4.51 8.88 17.94
N ILE A 261 -3.33 8.72 18.54
CA ILE A 261 -3.16 8.01 19.82
C ILE A 261 -2.35 8.88 20.79
N ASP A 262 -2.89 9.06 21.98
CA ASP A 262 -2.16 9.66 23.11
C ASP A 262 -1.34 8.57 23.80
N THR A 263 -0.05 8.82 23.96
CA THR A 263 0.89 7.90 24.60
C THR A 263 1.30 8.42 26.00
N ASP A 264 0.32 8.84 26.81
CA ASP A 264 0.58 9.34 28.16
C ASP A 264 1.33 8.27 28.99
N PRO A 265 2.51 8.63 29.55
CA PRO A 265 3.29 7.71 30.39
C PRO A 265 2.52 7.15 31.60
N GLY A 266 1.53 7.88 32.09
CA GLY A 266 0.74 7.47 33.26
C GLY A 266 -0.39 6.50 32.96
N GLN A 267 -0.79 6.33 31.69
CA GLN A 267 -1.83 5.40 31.32
C GLN A 267 -1.36 3.94 31.39
N THR A 268 -2.29 3.02 31.60
CA THR A 268 -2.05 1.58 31.58
C THR A 268 -2.03 1.05 30.14
N VAL A 269 -1.45 -0.14 29.93
CA VAL A 269 -1.51 -0.88 28.66
C VAL A 269 -2.97 -1.09 28.22
N THR A 270 -3.85 -1.45 29.15
CA THR A 270 -5.28 -1.61 28.87
C THR A 270 -5.91 -0.33 28.32
N GLU A 271 -5.61 0.82 28.90
CA GLU A 271 -6.15 2.12 28.45
C GLU A 271 -5.64 2.48 27.04
N LEU A 272 -4.35 2.28 26.76
CA LEU A 272 -3.75 2.50 25.44
C LEU A 272 -4.39 1.59 24.38
N LEU A 273 -4.49 0.30 24.64
CA LEU A 273 -5.11 -0.66 23.70
C LEU A 273 -6.58 -0.34 23.42
N ASN A 274 -7.34 0.03 24.45
CA ASN A 274 -8.72 0.46 24.28
C ASN A 274 -8.83 1.76 23.47
N GLN A 275 -7.88 2.67 23.62
CA GLN A 275 -7.80 3.87 22.80
C GLN A 275 -7.52 3.50 21.35
N ALA A 276 -6.49 2.70 21.06
CA ALA A 276 -6.16 2.26 19.70
C ALA A 276 -7.34 1.55 19.01
N HIS A 277 -8.04 0.69 19.77
CA HIS A 277 -9.26 0.02 19.26
C HIS A 277 -10.36 1.03 18.89
N ARG A 278 -10.64 2.02 19.75
CA ARG A 278 -11.62 3.07 19.46
C ARG A 278 -11.23 3.89 18.25
N GLU A 279 -9.94 4.24 18.10
CA GLU A 279 -9.42 5.00 16.96
C GLU A 279 -9.63 4.27 15.65
N LEU A 280 -9.26 2.98 15.59
CA LEU A 280 -9.49 2.13 14.42
C LEU A 280 -10.98 2.04 14.07
N PHE A 281 -11.84 1.89 15.07
CA PHE A 281 -13.29 1.87 14.84
C PHE A 281 -13.81 3.21 14.32
N CYS A 282 -13.36 4.32 14.88
CA CYS A 282 -13.75 5.66 14.45
C CYS A 282 -13.25 5.98 13.03
N SER A 283 -12.01 5.61 12.70
CA SER A 283 -11.47 5.82 11.35
C SER A 283 -12.31 5.10 10.30
N MET A 284 -12.67 3.85 10.55
CA MET A 284 -13.56 3.08 9.68
C MET A 284 -14.98 3.67 9.59
N ARG A 285 -15.52 4.17 10.70
CA ARG A 285 -16.87 4.79 10.75
C ARG A 285 -16.94 6.08 9.93
N TYR A 286 -15.87 6.88 9.97
CA TYR A 286 -15.81 8.19 9.32
C TYR A 286 -15.02 8.18 8.00
N ARG A 287 -14.72 7.01 7.42
CA ARG A 287 -13.96 6.85 6.18
C ARG A 287 -14.57 7.52 4.94
N ILE A 288 -15.84 7.97 5.03
CA ILE A 288 -16.52 8.68 3.95
C ILE A 288 -15.94 10.09 3.69
N TYR A 289 -15.19 10.65 4.65
CA TYR A 289 -14.45 11.90 4.47
C TYR A 289 -13.01 11.57 4.09
N PRO A 290 -12.62 11.72 2.82
CA PRO A 290 -11.31 11.29 2.35
C PRO A 290 -10.19 12.14 2.96
N GLU A 291 -9.04 11.50 3.17
CA GLU A 291 -7.84 12.14 3.70
C GLU A 291 -7.45 13.38 2.90
N TYR A 292 -7.43 13.32 1.57
CA TYR A 292 -7.02 14.44 0.73
C TYR A 292 -7.94 15.67 0.89
N HIS A 293 -9.20 15.51 1.32
CA HIS A 293 -10.04 16.62 1.73
C HIS A 293 -9.56 17.23 3.05
N LEU A 294 -9.14 16.41 3.99
CA LEU A 294 -8.60 16.86 5.28
C LEU A 294 -7.27 17.60 5.08
N LEU A 295 -6.34 17.00 4.32
CA LEU A 295 -5.06 17.62 3.96
C LEU A 295 -5.27 19.00 3.34
N ARG A 296 -6.16 19.08 2.37
CA ARG A 296 -6.46 20.34 1.67
C ARG A 296 -7.13 21.38 2.55
N GLU A 297 -7.99 20.97 3.48
CA GLU A 297 -8.81 21.87 4.29
C GLU A 297 -8.06 22.46 5.48
N ILE A 298 -7.20 21.68 6.13
CA ILE A 298 -6.47 22.11 7.33
C ILE A 298 -4.94 22.13 7.15
N GLY A 299 -4.45 21.82 5.94
CA GLY A 299 -3.03 21.91 5.62
C GLY A 299 -2.20 20.89 6.40
N LEU A 300 -2.69 19.67 6.54
CA LEU A 300 -1.86 18.58 7.05
C LEU A 300 -0.82 18.20 6.02
N ASP A 301 0.36 17.88 6.48
CA ASP A 301 1.44 17.33 5.66
C ASP A 301 1.31 15.80 5.56
N ASP A 302 1.95 15.22 4.52
CA ASP A 302 2.23 13.80 4.48
C ASP A 302 3.09 13.41 5.68
N GLY A 303 3.05 12.13 6.04
CA GLY A 303 3.81 11.67 7.19
C GLY A 303 3.76 10.15 7.33
N ALA A 304 4.02 9.67 8.53
CA ALA A 304 4.12 8.26 8.82
C ALA A 304 2.82 7.49 8.54
N GLU A 305 2.93 6.34 7.91
CA GLU A 305 1.82 5.45 7.59
C GLU A 305 2.01 4.05 8.20
N MET A 306 0.91 3.38 8.48
CA MET A 306 0.94 2.01 8.99
C MET A 306 -0.24 1.19 8.47
N GLY A 307 0.06 0.07 7.84
CA GLY A 307 -0.91 -0.91 7.36
C GLY A 307 -0.78 -2.27 8.07
N TYR A 308 -1.91 -2.88 8.42
CA TYR A 308 -1.93 -4.23 8.94
C TYR A 308 -2.52 -5.18 7.89
N ASN A 309 -1.75 -6.20 7.48
CA ASN A 309 -2.07 -7.07 6.34
C ASN A 309 -2.49 -6.28 5.09
N ALA A 310 -1.94 -5.08 4.93
CA ALA A 310 -2.28 -4.20 3.82
C ALA A 310 -1.57 -4.59 2.53
N ASN A 311 -0.51 -5.41 2.62
CA ASN A 311 0.16 -5.95 1.44
C ASN A 311 -0.73 -7.02 0.80
N ASN A 312 -1.58 -6.57 -0.13
CA ASN A 312 -2.50 -7.41 -0.89
C ASN A 312 -1.89 -7.99 -2.17
N ILE A 313 -0.60 -7.76 -2.40
CA ILE A 313 0.13 -8.27 -3.56
C ILE A 313 0.47 -9.73 -3.29
N PRO A 314 0.08 -10.65 -4.17
CA PRO A 314 0.37 -12.05 -3.97
C PRO A 314 1.87 -12.32 -4.13
N GLU A 315 2.48 -12.94 -3.13
CA GLU A 315 3.87 -13.42 -3.22
C GLU A 315 4.01 -14.65 -4.11
N TYR A 316 2.93 -15.39 -4.24
CA TYR A 316 2.86 -16.61 -5.04
C TYR A 316 1.60 -16.62 -5.88
N ILE A 317 1.75 -17.08 -7.11
CA ILE A 317 0.66 -17.30 -8.04
C ILE A 317 0.60 -18.78 -8.37
N ASN A 318 -0.60 -19.35 -8.33
CA ASN A 318 -0.81 -20.74 -8.67
C ASN A 318 -1.16 -20.86 -10.15
N ILE A 319 -0.24 -21.42 -10.94
CA ILE A 319 -0.47 -21.74 -12.34
C ILE A 319 -0.37 -23.24 -12.52
N ASP A 320 -1.45 -23.87 -12.94
CA ASP A 320 -1.55 -25.32 -13.18
C ASP A 320 -1.13 -26.18 -11.95
N GLY A 321 -1.46 -25.72 -10.74
CA GLY A 321 -1.12 -26.39 -9.49
C GLY A 321 0.33 -26.18 -9.02
N LYS A 322 1.13 -25.41 -9.75
CA LYS A 322 2.49 -25.01 -9.36
C LYS A 322 2.47 -23.58 -8.83
N LEU A 323 3.06 -23.36 -7.65
CA LEU A 323 3.25 -22.04 -7.09
C LEU A 323 4.49 -21.39 -7.73
N TRP A 324 4.30 -20.18 -8.21
CA TRP A 324 5.33 -19.33 -8.78
C TRP A 324 5.52 -18.11 -7.89
N ASN A 325 6.77 -17.85 -7.53
CA ASN A 325 7.10 -16.66 -6.72
C ASN A 325 7.03 -15.40 -7.56
N THR A 326 6.42 -14.36 -7.00
CA THR A 326 6.46 -13.00 -7.56
C THR A 326 7.29 -12.10 -6.68
N TYR A 327 7.87 -11.09 -7.26
CA TYR A 327 8.61 -10.07 -6.54
C TYR A 327 8.43 -8.70 -7.18
N HIS A 328 8.72 -7.66 -6.42
CA HIS A 328 8.70 -6.29 -6.91
C HIS A 328 10.01 -5.92 -7.58
N ILE A 329 9.91 -5.12 -8.64
CA ILE A 329 11.02 -4.30 -9.11
C ILE A 329 10.75 -2.90 -8.56
N ASP A 330 11.49 -2.53 -7.54
CA ASP A 330 11.29 -1.26 -6.85
C ASP A 330 11.74 -0.08 -7.71
N PRO A 331 11.07 1.09 -7.60
CA PRO A 331 11.56 2.31 -8.25
C PRO A 331 12.93 2.68 -7.69
N SER A 332 13.81 3.17 -8.56
CA SER A 332 15.18 3.55 -8.17
C SER A 332 15.24 4.71 -7.19
N LEU A 333 14.23 5.58 -7.20
CA LEU A 333 14.09 6.73 -6.32
C LEU A 333 12.66 6.82 -5.79
N THR A 334 12.53 7.17 -4.51
CA THR A 334 11.26 7.48 -3.86
C THR A 334 11.38 8.77 -3.06
N GLY A 335 10.28 9.48 -2.89
CA GLY A 335 10.15 10.64 -1.99
C GLY A 335 9.22 10.35 -0.81
N GLU A 336 8.86 9.08 -0.61
CA GLU A 336 7.87 8.69 0.38
C GLU A 336 8.40 8.79 1.82
N HIS A 337 7.51 9.19 2.71
CA HIS A 337 7.69 9.09 4.15
C HIS A 337 7.69 7.62 4.61
N THR A 338 7.77 7.37 5.90
CA THR A 338 7.80 5.98 6.40
C THR A 338 6.47 5.29 6.16
N SER A 339 6.49 4.21 5.39
CA SER A 339 5.37 3.29 5.21
C SER A 339 5.68 1.98 5.94
N THR A 340 4.92 1.68 6.99
CA THR A 340 5.13 0.47 7.81
C THR A 340 4.01 -0.54 7.56
N TYR A 341 4.37 -1.77 7.23
CA TYR A 341 3.42 -2.85 6.99
C TYR A 341 3.64 -4.00 7.96
N ILE A 342 2.58 -4.43 8.60
CA ILE A 342 2.59 -5.62 9.45
C ILE A 342 2.00 -6.77 8.67
N THR A 343 2.81 -7.79 8.40
CA THR A 343 2.39 -8.95 7.62
C THR A 343 2.51 -10.22 8.46
N ARG A 344 1.41 -10.98 8.56
CA ARG A 344 1.40 -12.29 9.21
C ARG A 344 2.04 -13.32 8.28
N ARG A 345 3.21 -13.82 8.66
CA ARG A 345 3.85 -15.01 8.09
C ARG A 345 3.44 -16.24 8.90
N GLU A 346 3.87 -17.42 8.54
CA GLU A 346 3.47 -18.68 9.22
C GLU A 346 3.57 -18.61 10.74
N SER A 347 4.76 -18.39 11.29
CA SER A 347 5.03 -18.36 12.74
C SER A 347 5.50 -17.01 13.25
N LEU A 348 5.57 -16.00 12.39
CA LEU A 348 6.13 -14.68 12.68
C LEU A 348 5.19 -13.57 12.17
N TYR A 349 5.31 -12.39 12.75
CA TYR A 349 4.91 -11.14 12.14
C TYR A 349 6.15 -10.42 11.65
N GLU A 350 6.12 -10.02 10.40
CA GLU A 350 7.09 -9.11 9.80
C GLU A 350 6.63 -7.68 10.04
N VAL A 351 7.55 -6.85 10.51
CA VAL A 351 7.38 -5.39 10.62
C VAL A 351 8.22 -4.77 9.53
N PHE A 352 7.66 -4.68 8.34
CA PHE A 352 8.33 -4.08 7.18
C PHE A 352 8.15 -2.58 7.20
N THR A 353 9.24 -1.81 7.12
CA THR A 353 9.19 -0.35 6.93
C THR A 353 10.08 0.02 5.76
N ASP A 354 9.57 0.85 4.88
CA ASP A 354 10.32 1.47 3.77
C ASP A 354 10.12 2.99 3.74
N CYS A 355 11.05 3.70 3.11
CA CYS A 355 11.02 5.15 2.96
C CYS A 355 12.14 5.65 2.04
N SER A 356 12.15 6.96 1.80
CA SER A 356 13.27 7.65 1.12
C SER A 356 14.48 7.83 2.02
N SER A 357 15.67 7.44 1.53
CA SER A 357 16.94 7.70 2.21
C SER A 357 17.33 9.20 2.27
N ALA A 358 16.68 10.04 1.48
CA ALA A 358 16.84 11.49 1.59
C ALA A 358 16.16 12.04 2.85
N LEU A 359 15.02 11.42 3.25
CA LEU A 359 14.25 11.81 4.43
C LEU A 359 14.74 11.14 5.71
N TYR A 360 15.14 9.88 5.66
CA TYR A 360 15.50 9.09 6.85
C TYR A 360 16.85 8.38 6.68
N THR A 361 17.43 8.00 7.80
CA THR A 361 18.60 7.11 7.84
C THR A 361 18.18 5.66 8.03
N GLN A 362 19.01 4.70 7.58
CA GLN A 362 18.81 3.28 7.86
C GLN A 362 18.62 3.02 9.36
N GLN A 363 19.43 3.64 10.22
CA GLN A 363 19.32 3.50 11.68
C GLN A 363 17.96 3.98 12.22
N GLN A 364 17.37 5.03 11.66
CA GLN A 364 16.06 5.52 12.10
C GLN A 364 14.96 4.51 11.77
N ILE A 365 14.94 3.97 10.56
CA ILE A 365 13.90 3.00 10.17
C ILE A 365 14.08 1.64 10.85
N ASP A 366 15.34 1.19 11.07
CA ASP A 366 15.61 -0.01 11.86
C ASP A 366 15.07 0.18 13.29
N THR A 367 15.34 1.34 13.90
CA THR A 367 14.84 1.66 15.26
C THR A 367 13.31 1.69 15.30
N LEU A 368 12.64 2.35 14.33
CA LEU A 368 11.18 2.41 14.26
C LEU A 368 10.57 1.01 14.19
N SER A 369 11.05 0.19 13.25
CA SER A 369 10.53 -1.16 13.02
C SER A 369 10.80 -2.10 14.20
N GLU A 370 12.02 -2.07 14.76
CA GLU A 370 12.39 -2.89 15.92
C GLU A 370 11.57 -2.52 17.16
N ILE A 371 11.45 -1.22 17.47
CA ILE A 371 10.63 -0.76 18.60
C ILE A 371 9.17 -1.16 18.40
N THR A 372 8.61 -1.01 17.19
CA THR A 372 7.24 -1.44 16.90
C THR A 372 7.04 -2.93 17.24
N GLY A 373 7.93 -3.80 16.75
CA GLY A 373 7.87 -5.23 17.06
C GLY A 373 8.02 -5.55 18.55
N GLN A 374 8.97 -4.92 19.23
CA GLN A 374 9.22 -5.11 20.67
C GLN A 374 8.06 -4.60 21.53
N MET A 375 7.48 -3.46 21.17
CA MET A 375 6.31 -2.94 21.89
C MET A 375 5.10 -3.86 21.71
N ALA A 376 4.86 -4.40 20.52
CA ALA A 376 3.78 -5.37 20.31
C ALA A 376 3.91 -6.59 21.25
N LEU A 377 5.13 -7.14 21.42
CA LEU A 377 5.37 -8.23 22.38
C LEU A 377 5.11 -7.82 23.83
N ARG A 378 5.48 -6.60 24.23
CA ARG A 378 5.27 -6.10 25.60
C ARG A 378 3.81 -5.81 25.89
N LEU A 379 3.09 -5.21 24.94
CA LEU A 379 1.68 -4.84 25.09
C LEU A 379 0.76 -6.04 25.29
N VAL A 380 1.11 -7.23 24.85
CA VAL A 380 0.35 -8.46 25.12
C VAL A 380 0.71 -9.11 26.48
N GLY A 381 1.66 -8.54 27.21
CA GLY A 381 2.11 -9.03 28.52
C GLY A 381 1.21 -8.59 29.67
N ASN A 382 1.69 -7.64 30.48
CA ASN A 382 0.99 -7.16 31.69
C ASN A 382 0.11 -5.96 31.38
N GLN A 383 -1.21 -6.14 31.52
CA GLN A 383 -2.22 -5.14 31.17
C GLN A 383 -2.32 -3.96 32.15
N GLU A 384 -1.91 -4.14 33.39
CA GLU A 384 -1.93 -3.11 34.44
C GLU A 384 -0.62 -2.31 34.51
N GLU A 385 0.36 -2.68 33.70
CA GLU A 385 1.62 -1.94 33.60
C GLU A 385 1.40 -0.56 32.97
N THR A 386 2.08 0.46 33.49
CA THR A 386 2.03 1.81 32.91
C THR A 386 2.96 1.94 31.72
N ILE A 387 2.62 2.81 30.80
CA ILE A 387 3.43 3.06 29.59
C ILE A 387 4.83 3.55 29.93
N SER A 388 4.99 4.31 31.02
CA SER A 388 6.32 4.75 31.49
C SER A 388 7.27 3.60 31.81
N ASN A 389 6.77 2.41 32.14
CA ASN A 389 7.58 1.23 32.42
C ASN A 389 7.95 0.47 31.14
N ILE A 390 7.22 0.70 30.05
CA ILE A 390 7.39 0.01 28.74
C ILE A 390 8.31 0.81 27.82
N ILE A 391 8.16 2.13 27.81
CA ILE A 391 8.92 3.04 26.92
C ILE A 391 9.86 3.92 27.75
N PHE A 392 11.12 4.03 27.29
CA PHE A 392 12.05 5.06 27.72
C PHE A 392 11.98 6.19 26.70
N TYR A 393 11.24 7.26 27.01
CA TYR A 393 11.34 8.48 26.19
C TYR A 393 12.78 8.98 26.18
N LYS A 394 13.30 9.32 24.99
CA LYS A 394 14.57 10.07 24.93
C LYS A 394 14.39 11.36 25.74
N LYS A 395 15.23 11.57 26.74
CA LYS A 395 15.28 12.80 27.54
C LYS A 395 15.84 13.93 26.72
#